data_bbdd5aa77cf3f0dd896ef395652e1635
#
_entry.id   bbdd5aa77cf3f0dd896ef395652e1635
#
_cell.length_a   1.000
_cell.length_b   1.000
_cell.length_c   1.000
_cell.angle_alpha   90.00
_cell.angle_beta   90.00
_cell.angle_gamma   90.00
#
_symmetry.space_group_name_H-M   'P 1'
#
loop_
_entity.id
_entity.type
_entity.pdbx_description
1 polymer ?
#
loop_
_entity_poly.entity_id
_entity_poly.type
_entity_poly.pdbx_seq_one_letter_code
_entity_poly.pdbx_strand_id
1 'polypeptide(L)'
;MSDYGSLISTINELYNRKEVVEQCKPIPGFPFPFMYTGQKKALEEMNGVKSVLLCSHTGSGKTAVFTTATREEATLIIEPRKFLQKQVSKLHGDFILYGRREYKCKFAAHAGIAPCLQKTKCTDTYFIDECEDFKAKCKTSPCKVFLSGNSIYRYPCDDCEYIVAQNNAMSVLRGNGTVICNFGNFWNLLKSADTVVVDEADLFFKEISAPQVLYSAGGLTDIKQMLEVEIRDIQEQIKNSTAYTHYKLQNLLYKIQFLHDNHEICFSYLKVDRKTKKEKVYVEINPMNTNVLKDRLFQGKRVLIVTATPTNFNLPSISYSVWQRCGIYYVPQGKLTSRELNLRPYLLEHAATFIEGMSNIFEGIYASKKFVIHCGNIGNHATKINELLDPKKCTLHEAGNLMGTIDKFMDSDKRYLLIAGADYGGDFTWCECQFVLKFPYASYDERMKALEKGVGKEKFKELYTGDGIARLIQQCGRVGRGAGSFGCTFLLDGKFSEVYKQYSYKFPSWFKARLHPDTF
;
A
#
# COMPACT_ATOMS: atom_id res chain seq x y z
N MET A 1 27.42 29.12 4.58
CA MET A 1 26.18 29.04 3.75
C MET A 1 26.63 28.46 2.44
N SER A 2 26.33 27.19 2.20
CA SER A 2 26.54 26.58 0.89
C SER A 2 25.76 27.39 -0.14
N ASP A 3 26.39 27.67 -1.24
CA ASP A 3 25.80 28.43 -2.34
C ASP A 3 24.61 27.67 -2.94
N TYR A 4 23.41 28.00 -2.49
CA TYR A 4 22.17 27.46 -3.06
C TYR A 4 21.88 28.03 -4.46
N GLY A 5 22.74 28.95 -4.97
CA GLY A 5 22.52 29.62 -6.24
C GLY A 5 22.41 28.68 -7.41
N SER A 6 23.33 27.70 -7.53
CA SER A 6 23.29 26.69 -8.62
C SER A 6 22.08 25.77 -8.50
N LEU A 7 21.73 25.35 -7.28
CA LEU A 7 20.55 24.52 -7.02
C LEU A 7 19.25 25.25 -7.40
N ILE A 8 19.11 26.52 -7.02
CA ILE A 8 17.96 27.36 -7.37
C ILE A 8 17.90 27.59 -8.87
N SER A 9 19.04 27.81 -9.54
CA SER A 9 19.10 27.93 -11.00
C SER A 9 18.56 26.69 -11.69
N THR A 10 19.02 25.51 -11.28
CA THR A 10 18.57 24.23 -11.83
C THR A 10 17.06 23.99 -11.61
N ILE A 11 16.53 24.36 -10.43
CA ILE A 11 15.10 24.28 -10.14
C ILE A 11 14.30 25.24 -11.03
N ASN A 12 14.78 26.49 -11.22
CA ASN A 12 14.14 27.47 -12.11
C ASN A 12 14.14 27.04 -13.56
N GLU A 13 15.23 26.44 -14.05
CA GLU A 13 15.27 25.84 -15.39
C GLU A 13 14.22 24.75 -15.56
N LEU A 14 14.10 23.86 -14.56
CA LEU A 14 13.09 22.80 -14.56
C LEU A 14 11.66 23.38 -14.54
N TYR A 15 11.41 24.40 -13.70
CA TYR A 15 10.11 25.07 -13.59
C TYR A 15 9.68 25.72 -14.90
N ASN A 16 10.61 26.40 -15.56
CA ASN A 16 10.36 27.15 -16.80
C ASN A 16 10.43 26.27 -18.06
N ARG A 17 10.83 25.02 -17.93
CA ARG A 17 10.98 24.12 -19.06
C ARG A 17 9.63 23.88 -19.74
N LYS A 18 9.54 24.28 -21.01
CA LYS A 18 8.39 24.02 -21.87
C LYS A 18 8.72 22.84 -22.78
N GLU A 19 8.32 21.68 -22.41
CA GLU A 19 8.42 20.51 -23.26
C GLU A 19 7.06 20.17 -23.84
N VAL A 20 7.01 19.92 -25.13
CA VAL A 20 5.80 19.43 -25.79
C VAL A 20 5.67 17.95 -25.44
N VAL A 21 4.65 17.62 -24.66
CA VAL A 21 4.33 16.23 -24.41
C VAL A 21 3.76 15.65 -25.70
N GLU A 22 4.47 14.69 -26.29
CA GLU A 22 4.00 14.03 -27.49
C GLU A 22 2.69 13.29 -27.22
N GLN A 23 1.64 13.80 -27.82
CA GLN A 23 0.31 13.21 -27.80
C GLN A 23 0.02 12.56 -29.14
N CYS A 24 -0.71 11.48 -29.12
CA CYS A 24 -1.17 10.79 -30.30
C CYS A 24 -2.67 10.50 -30.20
N LYS A 25 -3.25 10.14 -31.35
CA LYS A 25 -4.64 9.71 -31.39
C LYS A 25 -4.81 8.45 -30.53
N PRO A 26 -5.83 8.41 -29.65
CA PRO A 26 -6.06 7.26 -28.81
C PRO A 26 -6.50 6.05 -29.66
N ILE A 27 -6.12 4.87 -29.19
CA ILE A 27 -6.64 3.61 -29.74
C ILE A 27 -8.08 3.40 -29.26
N PRO A 28 -8.87 2.57 -29.96
CA PRO A 28 -10.23 2.23 -29.51
C PRO A 28 -10.25 1.74 -28.07
N GLY A 29 -11.19 2.24 -27.29
CA GLY A 29 -11.34 1.86 -25.89
C GLY A 29 -10.49 2.63 -24.89
N PHE A 30 -9.57 3.48 -25.31
CA PHE A 30 -8.82 4.34 -24.39
C PHE A 30 -9.74 5.42 -23.77
N PRO A 31 -9.70 5.63 -22.43
CA PRO A 31 -10.71 6.42 -21.73
C PRO A 31 -10.58 7.95 -21.88
N PHE A 32 -9.52 8.43 -22.53
CA PHE A 32 -9.27 9.87 -22.69
C PHE A 32 -9.22 10.29 -24.16
N PRO A 33 -9.48 11.58 -24.48
CA PRO A 33 -9.51 12.08 -25.85
C PRO A 33 -8.14 12.11 -26.54
N PHE A 34 -7.06 11.97 -25.76
CA PHE A 34 -5.68 11.87 -26.26
C PHE A 34 -4.91 10.83 -25.43
N MET A 35 -3.84 10.35 -25.99
CA MET A 35 -2.95 9.37 -25.42
C MET A 35 -1.51 9.85 -25.53
N TYR A 36 -0.67 9.52 -24.56
CA TYR A 36 0.75 9.79 -24.69
C TYR A 36 1.43 8.70 -25.51
N THR A 37 2.45 9.07 -26.31
CA THR A 37 3.19 8.14 -27.18
C THR A 37 3.73 6.93 -26.37
N GLY A 38 4.23 7.16 -25.17
CA GLY A 38 4.69 6.07 -24.28
C GLY A 38 3.58 5.11 -23.86
N GLN A 39 2.34 5.60 -23.64
CA GLN A 39 1.19 4.74 -23.30
C GLN A 39 0.78 3.89 -24.51
N LYS A 40 0.77 4.48 -25.72
CA LYS A 40 0.47 3.76 -26.97
C LYS A 40 1.46 2.62 -27.18
N LYS A 41 2.76 2.91 -27.09
CA LYS A 41 3.82 1.91 -27.20
C LYS A 41 3.66 0.79 -26.17
N ALA A 42 3.36 1.14 -24.92
CA ALA A 42 3.13 0.14 -23.87
C ALA A 42 1.94 -0.77 -24.21
N LEU A 43 0.85 -0.23 -24.73
CA LEU A 43 -0.30 -1.02 -25.16
C LEU A 43 0.02 -1.94 -26.34
N GLU A 44 0.79 -1.45 -27.32
CA GLU A 44 1.27 -2.27 -28.45
C GLU A 44 2.16 -3.42 -27.98
N GLU A 45 3.08 -3.15 -27.04
CA GLU A 45 3.95 -4.17 -26.45
C GLU A 45 3.21 -5.19 -25.56
N MET A 46 2.09 -4.79 -24.95
CA MET A 46 1.25 -5.68 -24.13
C MET A 46 0.35 -6.60 -24.96
N ASN A 47 0.14 -6.27 -26.22
CA ASN A 47 -0.73 -7.03 -27.10
C ASN A 47 -0.17 -8.45 -27.34
N GLY A 48 -0.99 -9.47 -27.07
CA GLY A 48 -0.60 -10.87 -27.22
C GLY A 48 0.35 -11.44 -26.13
N VAL A 49 0.76 -10.61 -25.15
CA VAL A 49 1.61 -11.09 -24.05
C VAL A 49 0.77 -11.69 -22.93
N LYS A 50 1.08 -12.95 -22.57
CA LYS A 50 0.33 -13.71 -21.56
C LYS A 50 0.47 -13.10 -20.16
N SER A 51 1.66 -12.63 -19.80
CA SER A 51 1.89 -12.02 -18.50
C SER A 51 2.98 -10.95 -18.59
N VAL A 52 2.78 -9.81 -17.93
CA VAL A 52 3.68 -8.66 -18.05
C VAL A 52 3.77 -7.88 -16.75
N LEU A 53 4.93 -7.29 -16.51
CA LEU A 53 5.17 -6.28 -15.49
C LEU A 53 5.08 -4.89 -16.14
N LEU A 54 4.06 -4.12 -15.83
CA LEU A 54 3.92 -2.73 -16.23
C LEU A 54 4.53 -1.83 -15.15
N CYS A 55 5.74 -1.34 -15.38
CA CYS A 55 6.47 -0.50 -14.45
C CYS A 55 6.58 0.93 -14.98
N SER A 56 5.86 1.86 -14.37
CA SER A 56 5.91 3.27 -14.76
C SER A 56 5.69 4.17 -13.55
N HIS A 57 6.21 5.39 -13.61
CA HIS A 57 6.10 6.31 -12.48
C HIS A 57 4.65 6.64 -12.10
N THR A 58 4.45 7.09 -10.88
CA THR A 58 3.14 7.55 -10.41
C THR A 58 2.68 8.75 -11.24
N GLY A 59 1.37 8.77 -11.61
CA GLY A 59 0.82 9.83 -12.47
C GLY A 59 1.08 9.66 -13.98
N SER A 60 1.69 8.55 -14.41
CA SER A 60 1.89 8.24 -15.84
C SER A 60 0.63 7.75 -16.57
N GLY A 61 -0.49 7.55 -15.84
CA GLY A 61 -1.73 7.02 -16.40
C GLY A 61 -1.74 5.51 -16.61
N LYS A 62 -1.00 4.75 -15.80
CA LYS A 62 -1.01 3.26 -15.80
C LYS A 62 -2.40 2.68 -15.82
N THR A 63 -3.32 3.26 -15.04
CA THR A 63 -4.72 2.82 -14.96
C THR A 63 -5.39 2.82 -16.33
N ALA A 64 -5.25 3.89 -17.12
CA ALA A 64 -5.78 3.94 -18.46
C ALA A 64 -5.17 2.88 -19.40
N VAL A 65 -3.89 2.59 -19.23
CA VAL A 65 -3.17 1.57 -20.03
C VAL A 65 -3.70 0.19 -19.71
N PHE A 66 -3.71 -0.24 -18.45
CA PHE A 66 -4.12 -1.60 -18.14
C PHE A 66 -5.63 -1.83 -18.34
N THR A 67 -6.48 -0.84 -18.06
CA THR A 67 -7.93 -0.96 -18.32
C THR A 67 -8.23 -1.08 -19.81
N THR A 68 -7.46 -0.40 -20.65
CA THR A 68 -7.58 -0.55 -22.11
C THR A 68 -7.09 -1.92 -22.59
N ALA A 69 -5.96 -2.38 -22.05
CA ALA A 69 -5.35 -3.65 -22.44
C ALA A 69 -6.20 -4.91 -22.08
N THR A 70 -7.16 -4.76 -21.16
CA THR A 70 -7.95 -5.90 -20.63
C THR A 70 -9.45 -5.76 -20.89
N ARG A 71 -9.88 -4.82 -21.71
CA ARG A 71 -11.28 -4.42 -21.85
C ARG A 71 -12.22 -5.52 -22.36
N GLU A 72 -11.73 -6.47 -23.16
CA GLU A 72 -12.53 -7.52 -23.80
C GLU A 72 -12.40 -8.88 -23.12
N GLU A 73 -11.81 -8.92 -21.93
CA GLU A 73 -11.50 -10.14 -21.20
C GLU A 73 -12.25 -10.20 -19.86
N ALA A 74 -12.54 -11.41 -19.38
CA ALA A 74 -13.01 -11.63 -18.00
C ALA A 74 -11.94 -11.20 -17.01
N THR A 75 -11.93 -9.92 -16.63
CA THR A 75 -10.82 -9.29 -15.93
C THR A 75 -11.14 -9.04 -14.46
N LEU A 76 -10.26 -9.51 -13.58
CA LEU A 76 -10.26 -9.19 -12.16
C LEU A 76 -9.17 -8.16 -11.87
N ILE A 77 -9.55 -6.94 -11.51
CA ILE A 77 -8.63 -5.88 -11.08
C ILE A 77 -8.57 -5.88 -9.55
N ILE A 78 -7.40 -6.15 -9.03
CA ILE A 78 -7.12 -6.15 -7.59
C ILE A 78 -6.51 -4.80 -7.22
N GLU A 79 -7.29 -3.97 -6.52
CA GLU A 79 -6.94 -2.61 -6.14
C GLU A 79 -7.10 -2.43 -4.62
N PRO A 80 -6.03 -2.11 -3.87
CA PRO A 80 -6.06 -2.10 -2.40
C PRO A 80 -6.99 -1.06 -1.79
N ARG A 81 -7.26 0.04 -2.50
CA ARG A 81 -7.90 1.22 -1.93
C ARG A 81 -9.20 1.59 -2.61
N LYS A 82 -10.24 1.85 -1.80
CA LYS A 82 -11.55 2.28 -2.27
C LYS A 82 -11.52 3.50 -3.20
N PHE A 83 -10.68 4.47 -2.89
CA PHE A 83 -10.55 5.66 -3.74
C PHE A 83 -10.07 5.29 -5.14
N LEU A 84 -9.04 4.46 -5.23
CA LEU A 84 -8.49 3.98 -6.50
C LEU A 84 -9.50 3.06 -7.20
N GLN A 85 -10.21 2.18 -6.47
CA GLN A 85 -11.30 1.37 -7.03
C GLN A 85 -12.34 2.24 -7.73
N LYS A 86 -12.78 3.33 -7.10
CA LYS A 86 -13.72 4.29 -7.69
C LYS A 86 -13.12 5.02 -8.89
N GLN A 87 -11.84 5.32 -8.86
CA GLN A 87 -11.15 5.97 -9.97
C GLN A 87 -11.07 5.05 -11.19
N VAL A 88 -10.69 3.78 -10.98
CA VAL A 88 -10.67 2.75 -12.03
C VAL A 88 -12.06 2.55 -12.62
N SER A 89 -13.09 2.39 -11.79
CA SER A 89 -14.47 2.19 -12.24
C SER A 89 -15.03 3.37 -13.04
N LYS A 90 -14.66 4.60 -12.70
CA LYS A 90 -15.04 5.78 -13.49
C LYS A 90 -14.47 5.77 -14.91
N LEU A 91 -13.31 5.18 -15.09
CA LEU A 91 -12.65 5.09 -16.40
C LEU A 91 -13.22 3.97 -17.26
N HIS A 92 -13.74 2.91 -16.64
CA HIS A 92 -14.08 1.67 -17.35
C HIS A 92 -15.57 1.29 -17.24
N GLY A 93 -16.33 1.85 -16.29
CA GLY A 93 -17.74 1.50 -16.06
C GLY A 93 -17.95 0.14 -15.39
N ASP A 94 -16.96 -0.34 -14.65
CA ASP A 94 -16.87 -1.69 -14.12
C ASP A 94 -17.64 -1.91 -12.83
N PHE A 95 -17.87 -3.19 -12.51
CA PHE A 95 -18.47 -3.60 -11.24
C PHE A 95 -17.44 -3.56 -10.11
N ILE A 96 -17.75 -2.82 -9.01
CA ILE A 96 -16.90 -2.78 -7.82
C ILE A 96 -17.47 -3.70 -6.75
N LEU A 97 -16.70 -4.70 -6.33
CA LEU A 97 -16.97 -5.47 -5.13
C LEU A 97 -16.20 -4.86 -3.94
N TYR A 98 -16.88 -4.09 -3.13
CA TYR A 98 -16.31 -3.51 -1.92
C TYR A 98 -16.07 -4.56 -0.83
N GLY A 99 -15.28 -4.17 0.17
CA GLY A 99 -15.15 -4.96 1.39
C GLY A 99 -16.50 -5.11 2.10
N ARG A 100 -16.71 -6.23 2.80
CA ARG A 100 -17.97 -6.57 3.45
C ARG A 100 -18.53 -5.46 4.36
N ARG A 101 -17.66 -4.67 4.98
CA ARG A 101 -18.04 -3.53 5.84
C ARG A 101 -18.79 -2.41 5.12
N GLU A 102 -18.82 -2.40 3.80
CA GLU A 102 -19.50 -1.36 3.02
C GLU A 102 -20.97 -1.69 2.75
N TYR A 103 -21.37 -2.91 3.02
CA TYR A 103 -22.76 -3.38 2.78
C TYR A 103 -23.57 -3.36 4.07
N LYS A 104 -24.84 -2.98 3.94
CA LYS A 104 -25.78 -2.98 5.07
C LYS A 104 -26.20 -4.41 5.40
N CYS A 105 -26.41 -4.68 6.68
CA CYS A 105 -27.00 -5.93 7.11
C CYS A 105 -28.54 -5.78 7.10
N LYS A 106 -29.20 -6.29 6.06
CA LYS A 106 -30.68 -6.29 5.97
C LYS A 106 -31.31 -7.07 7.12
N PHE A 107 -30.65 -8.11 7.58
CA PHE A 107 -31.14 -8.91 8.70
C PHE A 107 -31.26 -8.07 9.99
N ALA A 108 -30.33 -7.19 10.26
CA ALA A 108 -30.43 -6.27 11.39
C ALA A 108 -31.64 -5.32 11.29
N ALA A 109 -32.04 -4.95 10.07
CA ALA A 109 -33.22 -4.12 9.85
C ALA A 109 -34.53 -4.90 9.99
N HIS A 110 -34.59 -6.16 9.56
CA HIS A 110 -35.81 -7.01 9.61
C HIS A 110 -36.08 -7.60 10.99
N ALA A 111 -35.08 -7.80 11.81
CA ALA A 111 -35.22 -8.41 13.13
C ALA A 111 -35.82 -7.48 14.21
N GLY A 112 -36.29 -6.27 13.87
CA GLY A 112 -36.82 -5.30 14.84
C GLY A 112 -35.78 -4.88 15.88
N ILE A 113 -34.51 -4.98 15.55
CA ILE A 113 -33.40 -4.68 16.45
C ILE A 113 -33.35 -3.17 16.68
N ALA A 114 -32.98 -2.78 17.89
CA ALA A 114 -32.91 -1.39 18.33
C ALA A 114 -32.30 -0.44 17.31
N PRO A 115 -32.75 0.82 17.21
CA PRO A 115 -32.31 1.78 16.19
C PRO A 115 -30.77 1.98 16.12
N CYS A 116 -30.06 1.76 17.25
CA CYS A 116 -28.59 1.78 17.29
C CYS A 116 -27.94 0.69 16.42
N LEU A 117 -28.62 -0.44 16.21
CA LEU A 117 -28.13 -1.58 15.42
C LEU A 117 -28.59 -1.54 13.95
N GLN A 118 -29.60 -0.71 13.61
CA GLN A 118 -30.05 -0.52 12.23
C GLN A 118 -29.00 0.15 11.35
N LYS A 119 -27.98 0.78 11.93
CA LYS A 119 -26.82 1.35 11.25
C LYS A 119 -25.64 0.39 11.17
N THR A 120 -25.74 -0.81 11.74
CA THR A 120 -24.63 -1.78 11.77
C THR A 120 -24.37 -2.36 10.41
N LYS A 121 -23.11 -2.34 10.03
CA LYS A 121 -22.58 -3.00 8.84
C LYS A 121 -22.52 -4.51 9.09
N CYS A 122 -22.54 -5.32 8.05
CA CYS A 122 -22.57 -6.79 8.14
C CYS A 122 -21.44 -7.43 8.99
N THR A 123 -20.40 -6.66 9.31
CA THR A 123 -19.28 -7.09 10.16
C THR A 123 -19.37 -6.61 11.60
N ASP A 124 -20.36 -5.78 11.96
CA ASP A 124 -20.44 -5.09 13.25
C ASP A 124 -21.23 -5.86 14.31
N THR A 125 -21.57 -7.15 14.06
CA THR A 125 -22.09 -8.06 15.09
C THR A 125 -21.19 -8.17 16.32
N TYR A 126 -19.94 -7.72 16.19
CA TYR A 126 -18.97 -7.58 17.26
C TYR A 126 -19.39 -6.58 18.36
N PHE A 127 -20.16 -5.54 18.01
CA PHE A 127 -20.62 -4.52 18.95
C PHE A 127 -21.77 -4.95 19.85
N ILE A 128 -22.40 -6.09 19.58
CA ILE A 128 -23.52 -6.56 20.38
C ILE A 128 -23.06 -6.97 21.78
N ASP A 129 -21.86 -7.55 21.88
CA ASP A 129 -21.29 -7.98 23.18
C ASP A 129 -20.66 -6.81 23.95
N GLU A 130 -20.28 -5.73 23.29
CA GLU A 130 -19.59 -4.57 23.88
C GLU A 130 -20.50 -3.34 24.10
N CYS A 131 -21.72 -3.36 23.58
CA CYS A 131 -22.65 -2.24 23.71
C CYS A 131 -23.28 -2.22 25.12
N GLU A 132 -22.88 -1.28 25.96
CA GLU A 132 -23.44 -1.10 27.31
C GLU A 132 -24.93 -0.73 27.27
N ASP A 133 -25.36 0.06 26.29
CA ASP A 133 -26.77 0.37 26.04
C ASP A 133 -27.58 -0.88 25.68
N PHE A 134 -26.95 -1.84 25.00
CA PHE A 134 -27.54 -3.11 24.67
C PHE A 134 -27.76 -3.96 25.94
N LYS A 135 -26.76 -4.06 26.79
CA LYS A 135 -26.84 -4.79 28.07
C LYS A 135 -27.92 -4.22 28.99
N ALA A 136 -28.11 -2.88 28.98
CA ALA A 136 -29.07 -2.20 29.83
C ALA A 136 -30.50 -2.19 29.29
N LYS A 137 -30.68 -2.01 27.98
CA LYS A 137 -32.01 -1.73 27.38
C LYS A 137 -32.64 -2.92 26.64
N CYS A 138 -31.83 -3.89 26.23
CA CYS A 138 -32.29 -4.99 25.37
C CYS A 138 -32.53 -6.31 26.09
N LYS A 139 -32.64 -6.33 27.41
CA LYS A 139 -32.88 -7.55 28.22
C LYS A 139 -34.14 -8.36 27.83
N THR A 140 -35.08 -7.77 27.16
CA THR A 140 -36.38 -8.38 26.77
C THR A 140 -36.61 -8.43 25.26
N SER A 141 -35.64 -8.01 24.45
CA SER A 141 -35.78 -7.87 23.02
C SER A 141 -35.44 -9.16 22.25
N PRO A 142 -35.90 -9.33 21.00
CA PRO A 142 -35.54 -10.41 20.07
C PRO A 142 -34.04 -10.69 19.93
N CYS A 143 -33.22 -9.75 20.35
CA CYS A 143 -31.76 -9.94 20.44
C CYS A 143 -31.31 -11.10 21.34
N LYS A 144 -32.11 -11.58 22.29
CA LYS A 144 -31.82 -12.81 23.02
C LYS A 144 -31.75 -14.03 22.11
N VAL A 145 -32.57 -14.04 21.09
CA VAL A 145 -32.54 -15.07 20.03
C VAL A 145 -31.25 -14.94 19.20
N PHE A 146 -30.78 -13.74 19.03
CA PHE A 146 -29.53 -13.42 18.36
C PHE A 146 -28.30 -13.92 19.14
N LEU A 147 -28.31 -13.85 20.44
CA LEU A 147 -27.19 -14.23 21.32
C LEU A 147 -27.21 -15.72 21.75
N SER A 148 -28.37 -16.39 21.64
CA SER A 148 -28.52 -17.75 22.15
C SER A 148 -28.06 -18.87 21.22
N GLY A 149 -27.41 -18.55 20.11
CA GLY A 149 -26.80 -19.56 19.22
C GLY A 149 -27.77 -20.44 18.44
N ASN A 150 -29.06 -20.14 18.46
CA ASN A 150 -30.06 -20.90 17.73
C ASN A 150 -30.05 -20.57 16.22
N SER A 151 -30.45 -21.52 15.44
CA SER A 151 -30.48 -21.74 13.98
C SER A 151 -30.59 -20.51 13.03
N ILE A 152 -30.97 -19.36 13.52
CA ILE A 152 -31.05 -18.08 12.78
C ILE A 152 -29.68 -17.59 12.28
N TYR A 153 -28.59 -18.06 12.90
CA TYR A 153 -27.23 -17.68 12.54
C TYR A 153 -26.57 -18.55 11.47
N ARG A 154 -27.23 -19.56 10.99
CA ARG A 154 -26.63 -20.51 10.07
C ARG A 154 -26.47 -20.01 8.66
N TYR A 155 -26.96 -18.79 8.33
CA TYR A 155 -26.94 -18.36 6.93
C TYR A 155 -26.23 -17.03 6.74
N PRO A 156 -25.31 -16.94 5.75
CA PRO A 156 -25.32 -15.75 4.95
C PRO A 156 -26.75 -15.68 4.38
N CYS A 157 -27.56 -14.68 4.80
CA CYS A 157 -28.90 -14.50 4.27
C CYS A 157 -28.80 -14.52 2.75
N ASP A 158 -29.63 -15.30 2.05
CA ASP A 158 -29.67 -15.30 0.59
C ASP A 158 -29.87 -13.87 0.05
N ASP A 159 -30.47 -12.99 0.86
CA ASP A 159 -30.65 -11.55 0.61
C ASP A 159 -29.53 -10.66 1.15
N CYS A 160 -28.40 -11.19 1.62
CA CYS A 160 -27.30 -10.38 2.10
C CYS A 160 -26.72 -9.54 0.94
N GLU A 161 -26.76 -8.22 1.08
CA GLU A 161 -26.27 -7.29 0.04
C GLU A 161 -24.83 -7.63 -0.41
N TYR A 162 -23.98 -8.07 0.51
CA TYR A 162 -22.62 -8.50 0.18
C TYR A 162 -22.59 -9.79 -0.65
N ILE A 163 -23.40 -10.80 -0.30
CA ILE A 163 -23.46 -12.06 -1.04
C ILE A 163 -24.07 -11.82 -2.42
N VAL A 164 -25.13 -11.02 -2.52
CA VAL A 164 -25.71 -10.61 -3.80
C VAL A 164 -24.67 -9.88 -4.65
N ALA A 165 -23.92 -8.93 -4.07
CA ALA A 165 -22.85 -8.24 -4.78
C ALA A 165 -21.73 -9.19 -5.24
N GLN A 166 -21.37 -10.18 -4.43
CA GLN A 166 -20.38 -11.20 -4.79
C GLN A 166 -20.86 -12.11 -5.93
N ASN A 167 -22.12 -12.53 -5.90
CA ASN A 167 -22.73 -13.31 -6.96
C ASN A 167 -22.82 -12.50 -8.27
N ASN A 168 -23.18 -11.23 -8.18
CA ASN A 168 -23.19 -10.31 -9.32
C ASN A 168 -21.78 -10.15 -9.90
N ALA A 169 -20.76 -9.99 -9.06
CA ALA A 169 -19.37 -9.90 -9.49
C ALA A 169 -18.95 -11.17 -10.27
N MET A 170 -19.29 -12.36 -9.76
CA MET A 170 -19.01 -13.61 -10.46
C MET A 170 -19.78 -13.70 -11.80
N SER A 171 -21.02 -13.22 -11.85
CA SER A 171 -21.80 -13.17 -13.09
C SER A 171 -21.18 -12.24 -14.12
N VAL A 172 -20.69 -11.06 -13.70
CA VAL A 172 -19.98 -10.10 -14.57
C VAL A 172 -18.74 -10.75 -15.18
N LEU A 173 -17.91 -11.43 -14.37
CA LEU A 173 -16.71 -12.13 -14.88
C LEU A 173 -17.07 -13.24 -15.88
N ARG A 174 -18.11 -14.04 -15.61
CA ARG A 174 -18.58 -15.08 -16.55
C ARG A 174 -19.12 -14.53 -17.87
N GLY A 175 -19.57 -13.29 -17.88
CA GLY A 175 -20.00 -12.53 -19.06
C GLY A 175 -18.86 -11.74 -19.73
N ASN A 176 -17.60 -12.08 -19.48
CA ASN A 176 -16.40 -11.38 -19.97
C ASN A 176 -16.33 -9.91 -19.57
N GLY A 177 -16.92 -9.57 -18.42
CA GLY A 177 -16.85 -8.22 -17.87
C GLY A 177 -15.69 -8.06 -16.88
N THR A 178 -15.52 -6.83 -16.41
CA THR A 178 -14.46 -6.48 -15.45
C THR A 178 -15.02 -6.28 -14.06
N VAL A 179 -14.34 -6.84 -13.08
CA VAL A 179 -14.63 -6.67 -11.65
C VAL A 179 -13.42 -6.08 -10.94
N ILE A 180 -13.65 -5.02 -10.17
CA ILE A 180 -12.66 -4.39 -9.30
C ILE A 180 -12.91 -4.83 -7.87
N CYS A 181 -11.90 -5.33 -7.18
CA CYS A 181 -12.02 -5.74 -5.78
C CYS A 181 -10.80 -5.36 -4.96
N ASN A 182 -10.92 -5.48 -3.63
CA ASN A 182 -9.80 -5.36 -2.71
C ASN A 182 -9.10 -6.71 -2.46
N PHE A 183 -7.98 -6.68 -1.77
CA PHE A 183 -7.19 -7.87 -1.42
C PHE A 183 -7.96 -8.94 -0.62
N GLY A 184 -9.01 -8.56 0.11
CA GLY A 184 -9.80 -9.51 0.89
C GLY A 184 -10.80 -10.31 0.06
N ASN A 185 -11.20 -9.79 -1.09
CA ASN A 185 -12.28 -10.38 -1.90
C ASN A 185 -11.79 -11.18 -3.11
N PHE A 186 -10.53 -11.02 -3.53
CA PHE A 186 -10.04 -11.59 -4.78
C PHE A 186 -10.07 -13.12 -4.79
N TRP A 187 -9.85 -13.78 -3.65
CA TRP A 187 -9.82 -15.24 -3.53
C TRP A 187 -11.07 -15.92 -4.12
N ASN A 188 -12.24 -15.37 -3.81
CA ASN A 188 -13.51 -15.93 -4.26
C ASN A 188 -13.77 -15.70 -5.76
N LEU A 189 -13.18 -14.65 -6.33
CA LEU A 189 -13.39 -14.22 -7.71
C LEU A 189 -12.35 -14.80 -8.67
N LEU A 190 -11.18 -15.15 -8.15
CA LEU A 190 -10.02 -15.56 -8.95
C LEU A 190 -10.33 -16.70 -9.93
N LYS A 191 -11.14 -17.68 -9.52
CA LYS A 191 -11.51 -18.83 -10.38
C LYS A 191 -12.32 -18.42 -11.62
N SER A 192 -13.08 -17.33 -11.54
CA SER A 192 -13.98 -16.86 -12.61
C SER A 192 -13.33 -15.83 -13.54
N ALA A 193 -12.10 -15.40 -13.29
CA ALA A 193 -11.38 -14.46 -14.13
C ALA A 193 -10.40 -15.20 -15.05
N ASP A 194 -10.23 -14.72 -16.27
CA ASP A 194 -9.20 -15.17 -17.21
C ASP A 194 -7.94 -14.31 -17.09
N THR A 195 -8.15 -13.04 -16.87
CA THR A 195 -7.09 -12.04 -16.68
C THR A 195 -7.14 -11.44 -15.27
N VAL A 196 -5.98 -11.29 -14.67
CA VAL A 196 -5.82 -10.65 -13.36
C VAL A 196 -4.88 -9.45 -13.50
N VAL A 197 -5.37 -8.29 -13.09
CA VAL A 197 -4.56 -7.09 -12.94
C VAL A 197 -4.30 -6.88 -11.44
N VAL A 198 -3.03 -6.80 -11.06
CA VAL A 198 -2.63 -6.49 -9.69
C VAL A 198 -2.03 -5.10 -9.68
N ASP A 199 -2.81 -4.10 -9.31
CA ASP A 199 -2.30 -2.73 -9.13
C ASP A 199 -1.71 -2.57 -7.73
N GLU A 200 -0.73 -1.67 -7.59
CA GLU A 200 0.09 -1.53 -6.39
C GLU A 200 0.64 -2.89 -5.91
N ALA A 201 1.24 -3.64 -6.84
CA ALA A 201 1.64 -5.03 -6.64
C ALA A 201 2.54 -5.25 -5.42
N ASP A 202 3.41 -4.29 -5.10
CA ASP A 202 4.27 -4.34 -3.91
C ASP A 202 3.44 -4.44 -2.63
N LEU A 203 2.34 -3.69 -2.58
CA LEU A 203 1.42 -3.72 -1.45
C LEU A 203 0.62 -5.03 -1.40
N PHE A 204 0.17 -5.51 -2.56
CA PHE A 204 -0.57 -6.77 -2.67
C PHE A 204 0.24 -7.95 -2.15
N PHE A 205 1.45 -8.15 -2.65
CA PHE A 205 2.28 -9.28 -2.23
C PHE A 205 2.73 -9.16 -0.78
N LYS A 206 2.94 -7.95 -0.27
CA LYS A 206 3.20 -7.72 1.15
C LYS A 206 2.01 -8.09 2.03
N GLU A 207 0.79 -7.75 1.62
CA GLU A 207 -0.43 -8.07 2.37
C GLU A 207 -0.73 -9.58 2.38
N ILE A 208 -0.55 -10.26 1.24
CA ILE A 208 -0.74 -11.72 1.15
C ILE A 208 0.32 -12.47 1.96
N SER A 209 1.55 -11.97 1.97
CA SER A 209 2.63 -12.52 2.79
C SER A 209 2.53 -12.13 4.25
N ALA A 210 1.54 -11.31 4.64
CA ALA A 210 1.42 -10.79 6.00
C ALA A 210 1.38 -11.92 7.03
N PRO A 211 2.05 -11.74 8.17
CA PRO A 211 2.23 -12.81 9.13
C PRO A 211 0.90 -13.28 9.71
N GLN A 212 0.74 -14.59 9.79
CA GLN A 212 -0.35 -15.20 10.51
C GLN A 212 0.15 -15.55 11.93
N VAL A 213 -0.64 -15.21 12.93
CA VAL A 213 -0.33 -15.50 14.32
C VAL A 213 -0.77 -16.92 14.62
N LEU A 214 0.19 -17.77 14.97
CA LEU A 214 -0.08 -19.10 15.53
C LEU A 214 0.08 -19.00 17.06
N TYR A 215 -0.83 -19.61 17.79
CA TYR A 215 -0.64 -19.80 19.22
C TYR A 215 0.50 -20.81 19.40
N SER A 216 1.38 -20.58 20.37
CA SER A 216 2.54 -21.44 20.60
C SER A 216 2.09 -22.91 20.76
N ALA A 217 2.21 -23.67 19.70
CA ALA A 217 2.05 -25.11 19.76
C ALA A 217 3.31 -25.65 20.46
N GLY A 218 3.21 -25.86 21.76
CA GLY A 218 4.32 -26.15 22.68
C GLY A 218 5.43 -27.02 22.09
N GLY A 219 6.53 -26.38 21.68
CA GLY A 219 7.74 -27.06 21.27
C GLY A 219 7.84 -27.54 19.82
N LEU A 220 6.84 -27.35 18.98
CA LEU A 220 6.94 -27.68 17.55
C LEU A 220 7.88 -26.69 16.84
N THR A 221 8.82 -27.21 16.07
CA THR A 221 9.78 -26.45 15.26
C THR A 221 9.48 -26.53 13.78
N ASP A 222 8.72 -27.52 13.36
CA ASP A 222 8.32 -27.74 11.97
C ASP A 222 7.11 -26.88 11.60
N ILE A 223 7.25 -26.05 10.58
CA ILE A 223 6.21 -25.10 10.14
C ILE A 223 4.96 -25.83 9.67
N LYS A 224 5.12 -26.96 8.95
CA LYS A 224 3.99 -27.73 8.43
C LYS A 224 3.16 -28.30 9.56
N GLN A 225 3.81 -28.90 10.56
CA GLN A 225 3.14 -29.46 11.74
C GLN A 225 2.42 -28.36 12.54
N MET A 226 3.05 -27.19 12.72
CA MET A 226 2.40 -26.04 13.37
C MET A 226 1.11 -25.65 12.66
N LEU A 227 1.15 -25.54 11.34
CA LEU A 227 0.00 -25.15 10.52
C LEU A 227 -1.10 -26.24 10.53
N GLU A 228 -0.74 -27.52 10.53
CA GLU A 228 -1.68 -28.64 10.67
C GLU A 228 -2.43 -28.63 12.02
N VAL A 229 -1.74 -28.32 13.10
CA VAL A 229 -2.37 -28.15 14.43
C VAL A 229 -3.35 -26.99 14.40
N GLU A 230 -2.92 -25.84 13.91
CA GLU A 230 -3.77 -24.64 13.83
C GLU A 230 -5.00 -24.86 12.93
N ILE A 231 -4.85 -25.56 11.81
CA ILE A 231 -5.98 -25.94 10.92
C ILE A 231 -7.01 -26.75 11.71
N ARG A 232 -6.59 -27.77 12.45
CA ARG A 232 -7.48 -28.61 13.25
C ARG A 232 -8.21 -27.81 14.33
N ASP A 233 -7.47 -26.97 15.05
CA ASP A 233 -8.03 -26.13 16.11
C ASP A 233 -9.06 -25.13 15.55
N ILE A 234 -8.79 -24.51 14.40
CA ILE A 234 -9.73 -23.61 13.73
C ILE A 234 -10.97 -24.38 13.24
N GLN A 235 -10.80 -25.57 12.67
CA GLN A 235 -11.92 -26.40 12.23
C GLN A 235 -12.83 -26.83 13.39
N GLU A 236 -12.27 -27.14 14.54
CA GLU A 236 -13.02 -27.43 15.74
C GLU A 236 -13.76 -26.20 16.27
N GLN A 237 -13.10 -25.05 16.33
CA GLN A 237 -13.74 -23.78 16.68
C GLN A 237 -14.87 -23.41 15.73
N ILE A 238 -14.73 -23.67 14.43
CA ILE A 238 -15.78 -23.44 13.42
C ILE A 238 -17.04 -24.25 13.75
N LYS A 239 -16.93 -25.50 14.16
CA LYS A 239 -18.09 -26.37 14.52
C LYS A 239 -18.92 -25.78 15.65
N ASN A 240 -18.26 -25.09 16.60
CA ASN A 240 -18.87 -24.57 17.82
C ASN A 240 -19.12 -23.05 17.74
N SER A 241 -18.92 -22.43 16.59
CA SER A 241 -18.92 -20.97 16.44
C SER A 241 -20.28 -20.38 16.06
N THR A 242 -20.51 -19.12 16.46
CA THR A 242 -21.60 -18.30 15.91
C THR A 242 -21.32 -17.94 14.45
N ALA A 243 -22.33 -17.54 13.69
CA ALA A 243 -22.18 -17.24 12.26
C ALA A 243 -21.07 -16.22 11.96
N TYR A 244 -20.89 -15.20 12.81
CA TYR A 244 -19.83 -14.20 12.62
C TYR A 244 -18.43 -14.77 12.94
N THR A 245 -18.31 -15.47 14.05
CA THR A 245 -17.07 -16.15 14.42
C THR A 245 -16.71 -17.21 13.39
N HIS A 246 -17.72 -17.94 12.89
CA HIS A 246 -17.58 -18.90 11.80
C HIS A 246 -16.95 -18.27 10.56
N TYR A 247 -17.45 -17.13 10.11
CA TYR A 247 -16.90 -16.43 8.94
C TYR A 247 -15.45 -15.96 9.15
N LYS A 248 -15.14 -15.41 10.34
CA LYS A 248 -13.76 -15.03 10.66
C LYS A 248 -12.82 -16.23 10.64
N LEU A 249 -13.23 -17.32 11.28
CA LEU A 249 -12.48 -18.55 11.35
C LEU A 249 -12.32 -19.19 9.96
N GLN A 250 -13.36 -19.13 9.13
CA GLN A 250 -13.29 -19.62 7.75
C GLN A 250 -12.24 -18.84 6.92
N ASN A 251 -12.22 -17.51 7.01
CA ASN A 251 -11.21 -16.70 6.35
C ASN A 251 -9.80 -16.95 6.90
N LEU A 252 -9.68 -17.16 8.20
CA LEU A 252 -8.42 -17.53 8.83
C LEU A 252 -7.98 -18.92 8.34
N LEU A 253 -8.90 -19.88 8.31
CA LEU A 253 -8.65 -21.23 7.81
C LEU A 253 -8.11 -21.21 6.37
N TYR A 254 -8.72 -20.46 5.46
CA TYR A 254 -8.21 -20.32 4.09
C TYR A 254 -6.77 -19.81 4.05
N LYS A 255 -6.46 -18.81 4.87
CA LYS A 255 -5.10 -18.26 4.94
C LYS A 255 -4.10 -19.27 5.51
N ILE A 256 -4.48 -19.99 6.56
CA ILE A 256 -3.61 -21.00 7.18
C ILE A 256 -3.43 -22.21 6.25
N GLN A 257 -4.48 -22.66 5.57
CA GLN A 257 -4.38 -23.69 4.53
C GLN A 257 -3.47 -23.26 3.39
N PHE A 258 -3.59 -22.01 2.94
CA PHE A 258 -2.70 -21.47 1.91
C PHE A 258 -1.23 -21.46 2.36
N LEU A 259 -0.94 -21.10 3.61
CA LEU A 259 0.41 -21.18 4.17
C LEU A 259 0.87 -22.64 4.29
N HIS A 260 -0.02 -23.55 4.72
CA HIS A 260 0.27 -24.98 4.81
C HIS A 260 0.64 -25.58 3.44
N ASP A 261 -0.14 -25.27 2.40
CA ASP A 261 0.12 -25.74 1.04
C ASP A 261 1.38 -25.13 0.40
N ASN A 262 1.92 -24.09 1.03
CA ASN A 262 3.12 -23.37 0.62
C ASN A 262 4.20 -23.32 1.73
N HIS A 263 4.17 -24.28 2.68
CA HIS A 263 5.03 -24.24 3.87
C HIS A 263 6.52 -24.20 3.55
N GLU A 264 6.95 -24.78 2.45
CA GLU A 264 8.35 -24.82 2.02
C GLU A 264 8.91 -23.46 1.61
N ILE A 265 8.03 -22.48 1.30
CA ILE A 265 8.45 -21.11 1.01
C ILE A 265 8.16 -20.16 2.19
N CYS A 266 7.77 -20.70 3.34
CA CYS A 266 7.51 -19.92 4.55
C CYS A 266 8.74 -19.89 5.48
N PHE A 267 8.74 -18.92 6.38
CA PHE A 267 9.59 -18.88 7.55
C PHE A 267 8.77 -18.53 8.79
N SER A 268 9.30 -18.86 9.97
CA SER A 268 8.64 -18.56 11.23
C SER A 268 9.55 -17.76 12.17
N TYR A 269 8.94 -17.00 13.05
CA TYR A 269 9.64 -16.28 14.11
C TYR A 269 8.78 -16.09 15.36
N LEU A 270 9.44 -15.93 16.50
CA LEU A 270 8.80 -15.66 17.78
C LEU A 270 8.75 -14.15 18.03
N LYS A 271 7.64 -13.69 18.54
CA LYS A 271 7.46 -12.31 18.99
C LYS A 271 6.63 -12.28 20.26
N VAL A 272 7.09 -11.51 21.24
CA VAL A 272 6.34 -11.28 22.49
C VAL A 272 5.22 -10.27 22.23
N ASP A 273 4.00 -10.67 22.46
CA ASP A 273 2.84 -9.79 22.42
C ASP A 273 2.96 -8.73 23.53
N ARG A 274 2.95 -7.46 23.16
CA ARG A 274 3.17 -6.34 24.10
C ARG A 274 2.09 -6.22 25.16
N LYS A 275 0.85 -6.63 24.85
CA LYS A 275 -0.31 -6.54 25.75
C LYS A 275 -0.37 -7.74 26.69
N THR A 276 -0.29 -8.94 26.12
CA THR A 276 -0.46 -10.19 26.89
C THR A 276 0.83 -10.73 27.49
N LYS A 277 2.01 -10.19 27.07
CA LYS A 277 3.35 -10.66 27.42
C LYS A 277 3.59 -12.14 27.05
N LYS A 278 2.72 -12.73 26.24
CA LYS A 278 2.87 -14.11 25.75
C LYS A 278 3.68 -14.15 24.47
N GLU A 279 4.51 -15.17 24.34
CA GLU A 279 5.19 -15.46 23.07
C GLU A 279 4.19 -16.03 22.07
N LYS A 280 4.26 -15.53 20.85
CA LYS A 280 3.46 -15.99 19.72
C LYS A 280 4.37 -16.34 18.56
N VAL A 281 4.09 -17.44 17.91
CA VAL A 281 4.76 -17.82 16.65
C VAL A 281 4.05 -17.12 15.50
N TYR A 282 4.83 -16.53 14.62
CA TYR A 282 4.35 -15.96 13.36
C TYR A 282 4.92 -16.79 12.22
N VAL A 283 4.08 -17.12 11.25
CA VAL A 283 4.48 -17.77 9.99
C VAL A 283 4.17 -16.81 8.85
N GLU A 284 5.12 -16.68 7.95
CA GLU A 284 5.04 -15.73 6.86
C GLU A 284 5.73 -16.30 5.62
N ILE A 285 5.25 -15.95 4.42
CA ILE A 285 5.92 -16.33 3.17
C ILE A 285 7.22 -15.53 3.05
N ASN A 286 8.29 -16.24 2.71
CA ASN A 286 9.58 -15.62 2.50
C ASN A 286 9.52 -14.68 1.28
N PRO A 287 9.84 -13.39 1.41
CA PRO A 287 9.84 -12.43 0.31
C PRO A 287 10.70 -12.84 -0.91
N MET A 288 11.70 -13.69 -0.70
CA MET A 288 12.51 -14.26 -1.81
C MET A 288 11.68 -15.10 -2.78
N ASN A 289 10.57 -15.64 -2.32
CA ASN A 289 9.73 -16.56 -3.08
C ASN A 289 8.50 -15.87 -3.72
N THR A 290 8.54 -14.55 -3.87
CA THR A 290 7.42 -13.78 -4.45
C THR A 290 7.06 -14.26 -5.88
N ASN A 291 8.04 -14.68 -6.67
CA ASN A 291 7.79 -15.27 -7.99
C ASN A 291 7.07 -16.61 -7.90
N VAL A 292 7.50 -17.49 -7.00
CA VAL A 292 6.84 -18.79 -6.75
C VAL A 292 5.40 -18.56 -6.28
N LEU A 293 5.22 -17.60 -5.36
CA LEU A 293 3.90 -17.21 -4.87
C LEU A 293 3.00 -16.70 -6.00
N LYS A 294 3.50 -15.80 -6.85
CA LYS A 294 2.80 -15.29 -8.03
C LYS A 294 2.38 -16.42 -8.96
N ASP A 295 3.29 -17.32 -9.30
CA ASP A 295 3.03 -18.41 -10.23
C ASP A 295 1.97 -19.38 -9.70
N ARG A 296 1.96 -19.67 -8.39
CA ARG A 296 0.94 -20.50 -7.75
C ARG A 296 -0.40 -19.81 -7.65
N LEU A 297 -0.44 -18.54 -7.27
CA LEU A 297 -1.68 -17.77 -7.14
C LEU A 297 -2.41 -17.64 -8.48
N PHE A 298 -1.67 -17.37 -9.54
CA PHE A 298 -2.23 -17.00 -10.84
C PHE A 298 -1.99 -18.08 -11.91
N GLN A 299 -1.84 -19.33 -11.50
CA GLN A 299 -1.63 -20.43 -12.42
C GLN A 299 -2.73 -20.47 -13.50
N GLY A 300 -2.31 -20.54 -14.77
CA GLY A 300 -3.22 -20.59 -15.91
C GLY A 300 -3.89 -19.27 -16.31
N LYS A 301 -3.64 -18.17 -15.59
CA LYS A 301 -4.21 -16.84 -15.86
C LYS A 301 -3.26 -15.98 -16.70
N ARG A 302 -3.82 -15.03 -17.43
CA ARG A 302 -3.08 -13.85 -17.89
C ARG A 302 -2.87 -12.90 -16.71
N VAL A 303 -1.65 -12.39 -16.51
CA VAL A 303 -1.35 -11.58 -15.30
C VAL A 303 -0.67 -10.27 -15.69
N LEU A 304 -1.29 -9.17 -15.31
CA LEU A 304 -0.71 -7.85 -15.41
C LEU A 304 -0.32 -7.37 -14.02
N ILE A 305 0.97 -7.36 -13.73
CA ILE A 305 1.52 -6.81 -12.50
C ILE A 305 1.81 -5.32 -12.75
N VAL A 306 1.17 -4.45 -11.99
CA VAL A 306 1.27 -2.99 -12.19
C VAL A 306 1.92 -2.37 -10.96
N THR A 307 2.97 -1.60 -11.16
CA THR A 307 3.70 -0.96 -10.07
C THR A 307 4.44 0.30 -10.53
N ALA A 308 4.78 1.19 -9.60
CA ALA A 308 5.69 2.30 -9.84
C ALA A 308 7.14 1.97 -9.45
N THR A 309 7.35 0.87 -8.75
CA THR A 309 8.67 0.42 -8.26
C THR A 309 9.15 -0.79 -9.05
N PRO A 310 10.44 -0.88 -9.37
CA PRO A 310 10.98 -2.09 -9.96
C PRO A 310 10.89 -3.23 -8.94
N THR A 311 10.21 -4.28 -9.36
CA THR A 311 10.03 -5.50 -8.58
C THR A 311 10.79 -6.64 -9.26
N ASN A 312 11.28 -7.58 -8.48
CA ASN A 312 12.01 -8.74 -8.98
C ASN A 312 11.03 -9.82 -9.50
N PHE A 313 10.00 -9.44 -10.27
CA PHE A 313 9.15 -10.41 -10.94
C PHE A 313 9.84 -10.95 -12.19
N ASN A 314 9.84 -12.25 -12.32
CA ASN A 314 10.32 -12.93 -13.53
C ASN A 314 9.23 -12.84 -14.63
N LEU A 315 9.05 -11.64 -15.18
CA LEU A 315 8.08 -11.30 -16.21
C LEU A 315 8.73 -10.34 -17.21
N PRO A 316 8.32 -10.39 -18.50
CA PRO A 316 8.61 -9.31 -19.42
C PRO A 316 8.19 -7.97 -18.82
N SER A 317 9.09 -7.01 -18.81
CA SER A 317 8.85 -5.69 -18.21
C SER A 317 8.66 -4.65 -19.29
N ILE A 318 7.51 -3.99 -19.25
CA ILE A 318 7.18 -2.85 -20.08
C ILE A 318 7.26 -1.60 -19.21
N SER A 319 8.02 -0.63 -19.65
CA SER A 319 8.13 0.65 -18.96
C SER A 319 7.96 1.81 -19.91
N TYR A 320 7.28 2.86 -19.45
CA TYR A 320 7.16 4.10 -20.15
C TYR A 320 7.20 5.27 -19.18
N SER A 321 7.52 6.43 -19.66
CA SER A 321 7.46 7.67 -18.90
C SER A 321 6.57 8.68 -19.61
N VAL A 322 5.91 9.50 -18.83
CA VAL A 322 5.24 10.72 -19.28
C VAL A 322 6.03 11.88 -18.72
N TRP A 323 6.28 12.87 -19.54
CA TRP A 323 7.05 14.01 -19.10
C TRP A 323 6.42 14.74 -17.91
N GLN A 324 7.23 15.04 -16.93
CA GLN A 324 6.87 15.79 -15.73
C GLN A 324 8.03 16.72 -15.37
N ARG A 325 7.73 17.93 -14.93
CA ARG A 325 8.74 18.87 -14.40
C ARG A 325 9.09 18.50 -12.96
N CYS A 326 9.64 17.30 -12.75
CA CYS A 326 9.96 16.79 -11.43
C CYS A 326 11.46 16.54 -11.29
N GLY A 327 12.07 17.15 -10.27
CA GLY A 327 13.47 16.96 -9.91
C GLY A 327 13.64 16.21 -8.59
N ILE A 328 14.68 15.38 -8.52
CA ILE A 328 15.14 14.74 -7.29
C ILE A 328 16.55 15.24 -7.02
N TYR A 329 16.72 15.95 -5.91
CA TYR A 329 17.97 16.62 -5.56
C TYR A 329 18.56 15.95 -4.32
N TYR A 330 19.79 15.49 -4.46
CA TYR A 330 20.53 14.92 -3.33
C TYR A 330 21.35 15.99 -2.65
N VAL A 331 20.93 16.40 -1.46
CA VAL A 331 21.58 17.46 -0.66
C VAL A 331 21.88 16.90 0.74
N PRO A 332 22.95 16.11 0.90
CA PRO A 332 23.19 15.39 2.14
C PRO A 332 23.51 16.33 3.30
N GLN A 333 22.80 16.14 4.41
CA GLN A 333 23.08 16.80 5.70
C GLN A 333 23.88 15.89 6.64
N GLY A 334 24.49 14.82 6.12
CA GLY A 334 25.14 13.75 6.85
C GLY A 334 24.31 12.48 6.91
N LYS A 335 24.84 11.44 7.58
CA LYS A 335 24.07 10.20 7.80
C LYS A 335 23.08 10.40 8.95
N LEU A 336 21.80 10.43 8.66
CA LEU A 336 20.73 10.69 9.62
C LEU A 336 20.24 9.39 10.31
N THR A 337 21.13 8.46 10.61
CA THR A 337 20.83 7.27 11.41
C THR A 337 20.72 7.60 12.89
N SER A 338 19.93 6.83 13.66
CA SER A 338 19.79 7.05 15.10
C SER A 338 21.16 7.04 15.83
N ARG A 339 22.11 6.20 15.39
CA ARG A 339 23.46 6.16 15.94
C ARG A 339 24.23 7.46 15.69
N GLU A 340 24.24 7.94 14.45
CA GLU A 340 24.92 9.18 14.09
C GLU A 340 24.29 10.39 14.76
N LEU A 341 22.97 10.44 14.84
CA LEU A 341 22.25 11.53 15.50
C LEU A 341 22.50 11.59 17.02
N ASN A 342 22.76 10.44 17.65
CA ASN A 342 23.18 10.44 19.06
C ASN A 342 24.60 11.00 19.24
N LEU A 343 25.48 10.79 18.27
CA LEU A 343 26.85 11.32 18.29
C LEU A 343 26.95 12.76 17.78
N ARG A 344 26.07 13.15 16.86
CA ARG A 344 26.11 14.42 16.13
C ARG A 344 24.70 15.01 15.99
N PRO A 345 24.07 15.46 17.08
CA PRO A 345 22.69 15.96 17.06
C PRO A 345 22.51 17.18 16.13
N TYR A 346 23.54 18.00 15.94
CA TYR A 346 23.54 19.15 15.04
C TYR A 346 23.20 18.80 13.56
N LEU A 347 23.30 17.54 13.15
CA LEU A 347 22.90 17.12 11.79
C LEU A 347 21.41 17.34 11.54
N LEU A 348 20.57 17.21 12.56
CA LEU A 348 19.13 17.54 12.44
C LEU A 348 18.88 19.04 12.39
N GLU A 349 19.69 19.84 13.09
CA GLU A 349 19.62 21.30 13.03
C GLU A 349 19.98 21.80 11.63
N HIS A 350 21.04 21.25 11.03
CA HIS A 350 21.39 21.53 9.63
C HIS A 350 20.27 21.16 8.67
N ALA A 351 19.66 19.97 8.86
CA ALA A 351 18.54 19.55 8.04
C ALA A 351 17.31 20.47 8.20
N ALA A 352 16.99 20.89 9.43
CA ALA A 352 15.90 21.83 9.70
C ALA A 352 16.16 23.19 9.05
N THR A 353 17.38 23.73 9.19
CA THR A 353 17.80 24.99 8.55
C THR A 353 17.69 24.91 7.02
N PHE A 354 18.12 23.80 6.42
CA PHE A 354 17.96 23.57 4.98
C PHE A 354 16.49 23.53 4.57
N ILE A 355 15.65 22.77 5.30
CA ILE A 355 14.21 22.65 5.05
C ILE A 355 13.54 24.03 5.10
N GLU A 356 13.82 24.81 6.14
CA GLU A 356 13.24 26.15 6.31
C GLU A 356 13.69 27.11 5.20
N GLY A 357 14.99 27.12 4.88
CA GLY A 357 15.55 27.93 3.80
C GLY A 357 14.92 27.62 2.44
N MET A 358 14.86 26.35 2.06
CA MET A 358 14.23 25.93 0.80
C MET A 358 12.73 26.21 0.79
N SER A 359 12.04 26.00 1.90
CA SER A 359 10.62 26.32 2.00
C SER A 359 10.33 27.81 1.81
N ASN A 360 11.18 28.70 2.32
CA ASN A 360 11.06 30.14 2.09
C ASN A 360 11.28 30.51 0.62
N ILE A 361 12.23 29.86 -0.05
CA ILE A 361 12.47 30.04 -1.48
C ILE A 361 11.26 29.58 -2.30
N PHE A 362 10.70 28.41 -1.99
CA PHE A 362 9.52 27.88 -2.68
C PHE A 362 8.27 28.75 -2.45
N GLU A 363 8.10 29.29 -1.25
CA GLU A 363 7.02 30.25 -0.97
C GLU A 363 7.19 31.54 -1.77
N GLY A 364 8.40 32.10 -1.81
CA GLY A 364 8.69 33.36 -2.48
C GLY A 364 8.63 33.28 -4.01
N ILE A 365 9.12 32.18 -4.62
CA ILE A 365 9.24 32.05 -6.08
C ILE A 365 8.04 31.33 -6.69
N TYR A 366 7.55 30.26 -6.05
CA TYR A 366 6.53 29.36 -6.61
C TYR A 366 5.19 29.43 -5.86
N ALA A 367 5.05 30.33 -4.89
CA ALA A 367 3.87 30.52 -4.05
C ALA A 367 3.45 29.24 -3.27
N SER A 368 4.35 28.28 -3.09
CA SER A 368 4.10 27.05 -2.34
C SER A 368 4.07 27.33 -0.85
N LYS A 369 2.93 27.06 -0.20
CA LYS A 369 2.73 27.36 1.24
C LYS A 369 2.83 26.15 2.15
N LYS A 370 2.69 24.93 1.61
CA LYS A 370 2.60 23.69 2.36
C LYS A 370 3.63 22.67 1.88
N PHE A 371 4.34 22.05 2.81
CA PHE A 371 5.46 21.16 2.54
C PHE A 371 5.31 19.83 3.25
N VAL A 372 5.83 18.76 2.66
CA VAL A 372 5.84 17.41 3.25
C VAL A 372 7.27 17.03 3.64
N ILE A 373 7.43 16.49 4.85
CA ILE A 373 8.69 15.96 5.33
C ILE A 373 8.51 14.48 5.69
N HIS A 374 9.16 13.61 4.93
CA HIS A 374 9.20 12.18 5.20
C HIS A 374 10.26 11.88 6.26
N CYS A 375 9.81 11.61 7.49
CA CYS A 375 10.66 11.26 8.62
C CYS A 375 10.79 9.73 8.75
N GLY A 376 11.96 9.24 9.16
CA GLY A 376 12.20 7.82 9.30
C GLY A 376 11.34 7.15 10.38
N ASN A 377 11.19 7.81 11.55
CA ASN A 377 10.30 7.37 12.62
C ASN A 377 9.74 8.56 13.41
N ILE A 378 8.69 8.32 14.18
CA ILE A 378 8.01 9.38 14.93
C ILE A 378 8.90 9.89 16.06
N GLY A 379 9.40 9.02 16.93
CA GLY A 379 10.10 9.42 18.16
C GLY A 379 11.42 10.17 17.93
N ASN A 380 12.31 9.59 17.11
CA ASN A 380 13.68 10.12 16.99
C ASN A 380 13.86 11.19 15.92
N HIS A 381 13.01 11.20 14.89
CA HIS A 381 13.16 12.12 13.77
C HIS A 381 12.04 13.14 13.71
N ALA A 382 10.78 12.70 13.64
CA ALA A 382 9.66 13.61 13.45
C ALA A 382 9.47 14.54 14.66
N THR A 383 9.56 14.01 15.89
CA THR A 383 9.45 14.83 17.11
C THR A 383 10.55 15.89 17.19
N LYS A 384 11.80 15.49 16.95
CA LYS A 384 12.94 16.43 17.00
C LYS A 384 12.89 17.48 15.90
N ILE A 385 12.55 17.10 14.67
CA ILE A 385 12.36 18.05 13.56
C ILE A 385 11.18 18.98 13.84
N ASN A 386 10.09 18.48 14.43
CA ASN A 386 8.97 19.32 14.86
C ASN A 386 9.40 20.42 15.85
N GLU A 387 10.26 20.08 16.81
CA GLU A 387 10.80 21.04 17.77
C GLU A 387 11.69 22.08 17.10
N LEU A 388 12.53 21.68 16.12
CA LEU A 388 13.45 22.55 15.40
C LEU A 388 12.76 23.50 14.40
N LEU A 389 11.66 23.06 13.78
CA LEU A 389 10.90 23.84 12.79
C LEU A 389 9.76 24.69 13.37
N ASP A 390 9.64 24.83 14.67
CA ASP A 390 8.51 25.40 15.41
C ASP A 390 7.25 24.50 15.37
N PRO A 391 6.87 23.88 16.49
CA PRO A 391 5.69 23.01 16.60
C PRO A 391 4.37 23.65 16.13
N LYS A 392 4.27 24.99 16.22
CA LYS A 392 3.10 25.74 15.75
C LYS A 392 2.94 25.67 14.23
N LYS A 393 4.02 25.53 13.50
CA LYS A 393 4.05 25.42 12.04
C LYS A 393 3.92 23.99 11.53
N CYS A 394 3.90 22.97 12.40
CA CYS A 394 3.98 21.57 12.04
C CYS A 394 2.71 20.79 12.39
N THR A 395 2.39 19.80 11.58
CA THR A 395 1.42 18.73 11.87
C THR A 395 2.14 17.40 11.86
N LEU A 396 2.07 16.65 12.95
CA LEU A 396 2.61 15.29 13.03
C LEU A 396 1.57 14.27 12.55
N HIS A 397 2.00 13.30 11.75
CA HIS A 397 1.18 12.19 11.31
C HIS A 397 0.71 11.34 12.49
N GLU A 398 -0.62 11.15 12.59
CA GLU A 398 -1.24 10.22 13.53
C GLU A 398 -1.14 8.79 12.99
N ALA A 399 -0.57 7.87 13.76
CA ALA A 399 -0.41 6.48 13.34
C ALA A 399 -1.76 5.84 12.95
N GLY A 400 -1.83 5.28 11.75
CA GLY A 400 -3.04 4.65 11.20
C GLY A 400 -4.10 5.61 10.63
N ASN A 401 -3.90 6.94 10.71
CA ASN A 401 -4.85 7.94 10.25
C ASN A 401 -4.22 9.01 9.33
N LEU A 402 -3.52 8.57 8.29
CA LEU A 402 -2.84 9.51 7.38
C LEU A 402 -3.82 10.47 6.68
N MET A 403 -4.94 9.96 6.15
CA MET A 403 -5.89 10.80 5.41
C MET A 403 -6.54 11.85 6.33
N GLY A 404 -7.01 11.45 7.51
CA GLY A 404 -7.55 12.42 8.48
C GLY A 404 -6.51 13.43 8.96
N THR A 405 -5.22 13.06 9.01
CA THR A 405 -4.14 13.99 9.31
C THR A 405 -3.92 14.98 8.15
N ILE A 406 -3.96 14.50 6.90
CA ILE A 406 -3.85 15.37 5.71
C ILE A 406 -5.02 16.36 5.67
N ASP A 407 -6.25 15.90 5.86
CA ASP A 407 -7.43 16.77 5.86
C ASP A 407 -7.30 17.88 6.91
N LYS A 408 -6.97 17.53 8.16
CA LYS A 408 -6.72 18.51 9.24
C LYS A 408 -5.57 19.48 8.91
N PHE A 409 -4.52 18.99 8.26
CA PHE A 409 -3.40 19.81 7.84
C PHE A 409 -3.80 20.80 6.74
N MET A 410 -4.57 20.35 5.76
CA MET A 410 -5.02 21.20 4.66
C MET A 410 -5.93 22.34 5.16
N ASP A 411 -6.76 22.09 6.17
CA ASP A 411 -7.66 23.07 6.79
C ASP A 411 -6.95 23.99 7.80
N SER A 412 -5.66 23.80 8.08
CA SER A 412 -4.89 24.57 9.05
C SER A 412 -3.95 25.57 8.38
N ASP A 413 -3.48 26.58 9.13
CA ASP A 413 -2.42 27.51 8.71
C ASP A 413 -1.01 26.92 8.85
N LYS A 414 -0.89 25.64 9.18
CA LYS A 414 0.39 24.98 9.37
C LYS A 414 1.12 24.78 8.05
N ARG A 415 2.43 24.87 8.11
CA ARG A 415 3.31 24.87 6.95
C ARG A 415 3.88 23.50 6.61
N TYR A 416 4.14 22.65 7.62
CA TYR A 416 4.84 21.38 7.49
C TYR A 416 3.98 20.21 7.91
N LEU A 417 3.86 19.21 7.06
CA LEU A 417 3.30 17.89 7.37
C LEU A 417 4.44 16.89 7.56
N LEU A 418 4.63 16.42 8.80
CA LEU A 418 5.66 15.46 9.17
C LEU A 418 5.09 14.05 9.14
N ILE A 419 5.58 13.22 8.23
CA ILE A 419 5.10 11.86 8.00
C ILE A 419 6.16 10.85 8.41
N ALA A 420 5.80 9.89 9.24
CA ALA A 420 6.66 8.78 9.61
C ALA A 420 5.97 7.44 9.36
N GLY A 421 6.65 6.52 8.68
CA GLY A 421 6.16 5.16 8.43
C GLY A 421 4.99 5.04 7.46
N ALA A 422 4.60 6.12 6.76
CA ALA A 422 3.53 6.13 5.78
C ALA A 422 4.09 6.11 4.36
N ASP A 423 4.64 4.98 3.95
CA ASP A 423 5.23 4.81 2.62
C ASP A 423 4.15 4.70 1.54
N TYR A 424 2.94 4.30 1.93
CA TYR A 424 1.83 4.04 1.02
C TYR A 424 0.61 4.87 1.42
N GLY A 425 -0.02 5.57 0.49
CA GLY A 425 -1.38 6.03 0.67
C GLY A 425 -1.69 7.51 0.64
N GLY A 426 -0.73 8.38 0.71
CA GLY A 426 -0.96 9.81 0.55
C GLY A 426 -0.85 10.24 -0.91
N ASP A 427 -1.75 11.08 -1.36
CA ASP A 427 -1.63 11.83 -2.60
C ASP A 427 -1.38 13.30 -2.27
N PHE A 428 -0.20 13.81 -2.64
CA PHE A 428 0.23 15.16 -2.31
C PHE A 428 0.26 16.05 -3.56
N THR A 429 -0.78 15.97 -4.39
CA THR A 429 -0.89 16.79 -5.61
C THR A 429 -0.84 18.31 -5.35
N TRP A 430 -1.17 18.70 -4.13
CA TRP A 430 -1.09 20.07 -3.65
C TRP A 430 0.34 20.51 -3.24
N CYS A 431 1.29 19.57 -3.18
CA CYS A 431 2.64 19.81 -2.68
C CYS A 431 3.63 19.85 -3.85
N GLU A 432 4.31 20.95 -4.03
CA GLU A 432 5.35 21.13 -5.06
C GLU A 432 6.75 20.85 -4.55
N CYS A 433 6.93 20.81 -3.22
CA CYS A 433 8.23 20.57 -2.60
C CYS A 433 8.11 19.64 -1.40
N GLN A 434 8.89 18.56 -1.41
CA GLN A 434 8.97 17.62 -0.29
C GLN A 434 10.41 17.30 0.08
N PHE A 435 10.58 16.86 1.33
CA PHE A 435 11.87 16.48 1.88
C PHE A 435 11.84 15.04 2.36
N VAL A 436 12.84 14.26 2.00
CA VAL A 436 13.08 12.92 2.54
C VAL A 436 14.24 13.03 3.52
N LEU A 437 13.90 13.12 4.80
CA LEU A 437 14.87 13.35 5.87
C LEU A 437 15.79 12.15 6.07
N LYS A 438 15.26 10.93 5.95
CA LYS A 438 16.01 9.70 6.20
C LYS A 438 15.71 8.66 5.14
N PHE A 439 16.73 7.91 4.73
CA PHE A 439 16.55 6.74 3.88
C PHE A 439 15.60 5.74 4.54
N PRO A 440 14.47 5.34 3.87
CA PRO A 440 13.33 4.70 4.52
C PRO A 440 13.50 3.19 4.74
N TYR A 441 14.56 2.78 5.45
CA TYR A 441 14.69 1.40 5.89
C TYR A 441 13.56 0.99 6.82
N ALA A 442 13.11 -0.26 6.71
CA ALA A 442 12.23 -0.86 7.70
C ALA A 442 12.91 -0.94 9.08
N SER A 443 12.13 -1.07 10.14
CA SER A 443 12.69 -1.36 11.46
C SER A 443 13.33 -2.75 11.47
N TYR A 444 14.53 -2.86 12.04
CA TYR A 444 15.21 -4.14 12.22
C TYR A 444 14.72 -4.80 13.51
N ASP A 445 13.63 -5.54 13.40
CA ASP A 445 12.94 -6.22 14.49
C ASP A 445 13.15 -7.76 14.45
N GLU A 446 12.47 -8.50 15.30
CA GLU A 446 12.58 -9.97 15.39
C GLU A 446 12.21 -10.66 14.06
N ARG A 447 11.28 -10.10 13.30
CA ARG A 447 10.94 -10.55 11.94
C ARG A 447 12.14 -10.45 11.01
N MET A 448 12.82 -9.30 11.01
CA MET A 448 13.99 -9.07 10.16
C MET A 448 15.18 -9.95 10.57
N LYS A 449 15.38 -10.18 11.87
CA LYS A 449 16.40 -11.11 12.37
C LYS A 449 16.14 -12.54 11.91
N ALA A 450 14.88 -12.99 11.99
CA ALA A 450 14.50 -14.33 11.53
C ALA A 450 14.66 -14.49 10.02
N LEU A 451 14.29 -13.48 9.26
CA LEU A 451 14.49 -13.45 7.80
C LEU A 451 15.99 -13.52 7.45
N GLU A 452 16.83 -12.71 8.12
CA GLU A 452 18.28 -12.74 7.92
C GLU A 452 18.87 -14.14 8.19
N LYS A 453 18.44 -14.77 9.30
CA LYS A 453 18.86 -16.14 9.64
C LYS A 453 18.42 -17.15 8.58
N GLY A 454 17.21 -17.00 8.03
CA GLY A 454 16.65 -17.92 7.04
C GLY A 454 17.26 -17.80 5.64
N VAL A 455 17.56 -16.57 5.18
CA VAL A 455 18.06 -16.35 3.81
C VAL A 455 19.57 -16.11 3.72
N GLY A 456 20.23 -15.90 4.86
CA GLY A 456 21.63 -15.53 4.94
C GLY A 456 21.89 -14.04 4.77
N LYS A 457 23.00 -13.57 5.33
CA LYS A 457 23.31 -12.12 5.50
C LYS A 457 23.35 -11.33 4.18
N GLU A 458 23.96 -11.86 3.15
CA GLU A 458 24.11 -11.15 1.87
C GLU A 458 22.76 -10.98 1.15
N LYS A 459 21.98 -12.05 1.06
CA LYS A 459 20.64 -12.01 0.47
C LYS A 459 19.70 -11.13 1.29
N PHE A 460 19.79 -11.20 2.62
CA PHE A 460 19.02 -10.33 3.51
C PHE A 460 19.36 -8.86 3.25
N LYS A 461 20.63 -8.50 3.17
CA LYS A 461 21.06 -7.12 2.88
C LYS A 461 20.48 -6.62 1.57
N GLU A 462 20.47 -7.46 0.54
CA GLU A 462 19.88 -7.12 -0.75
C GLU A 462 18.36 -6.88 -0.68
N LEU A 463 17.62 -7.74 0.03
CA LEU A 463 16.18 -7.62 0.24
C LEU A 463 15.84 -6.39 1.07
N TYR A 464 16.52 -6.23 2.18
CA TYR A 464 16.31 -5.14 3.12
C TYR A 464 16.57 -3.77 2.48
N THR A 465 17.66 -3.69 1.70
CA THR A 465 17.98 -2.48 0.94
C THR A 465 17.00 -2.27 -0.21
N GLY A 466 16.58 -3.33 -0.89
CA GLY A 466 15.56 -3.28 -1.95
C GLY A 466 14.21 -2.74 -1.45
N ASP A 467 13.74 -3.18 -0.28
CA ASP A 467 12.53 -2.63 0.36
C ASP A 467 12.69 -1.12 0.67
N GLY A 468 13.85 -0.71 1.18
CA GLY A 468 14.17 0.71 1.41
C GLY A 468 14.17 1.53 0.11
N ILE A 469 14.73 0.99 -0.97
CA ILE A 469 14.71 1.64 -2.30
C ILE A 469 13.26 1.78 -2.80
N ALA A 470 12.45 0.71 -2.72
CA ALA A 470 11.06 0.74 -3.14
C ALA A 470 10.26 1.83 -2.39
N ARG A 471 10.44 1.94 -1.08
CA ARG A 471 9.83 2.99 -0.26
C ARG A 471 10.28 4.39 -0.67
N LEU A 472 11.59 4.58 -0.90
CA LEU A 472 12.13 5.86 -1.36
C LEU A 472 11.52 6.27 -2.71
N ILE A 473 11.43 5.36 -3.66
CA ILE A 473 10.81 5.59 -4.97
C ILE A 473 9.35 6.01 -4.81
N GLN A 474 8.60 5.33 -3.94
CA GLN A 474 7.21 5.66 -3.62
C GLN A 474 7.08 7.06 -2.99
N GLN A 475 7.99 7.43 -2.09
CA GLN A 475 8.02 8.77 -1.50
C GLN A 475 8.32 9.83 -2.56
N CYS A 476 9.35 9.64 -3.39
CA CYS A 476 9.72 10.58 -4.44
C CYS A 476 8.62 10.76 -5.52
N GLY A 477 7.78 9.75 -5.72
CA GLY A 477 6.65 9.80 -6.66
C GLY A 477 5.40 10.53 -6.15
N ARG A 478 5.45 11.22 -4.99
CA ARG A 478 4.27 11.84 -4.34
C ARG A 478 3.99 13.26 -4.81
N VAL A 479 5.00 13.99 -5.27
CA VAL A 479 4.88 15.36 -5.78
C VAL A 479 4.95 15.40 -7.29
N GLY A 480 4.39 16.43 -7.91
CA GLY A 480 4.45 16.63 -9.36
C GLY A 480 3.78 15.49 -10.14
N ARG A 481 2.57 15.11 -9.75
CA ARG A 481 1.80 14.06 -10.42
C ARG A 481 1.03 14.58 -11.62
N GLY A 482 1.15 13.91 -12.75
CA GLY A 482 0.50 14.26 -14.00
C GLY A 482 1.45 14.91 -15.00
N ALA A 483 1.03 14.94 -16.27
CA ALA A 483 1.82 15.54 -17.33
C ALA A 483 2.00 17.05 -17.11
N GLY A 484 3.23 17.52 -17.21
CA GLY A 484 3.56 18.94 -17.06
C GLY A 484 3.48 19.50 -15.63
N SER A 485 3.13 18.68 -14.61
CA SER A 485 3.18 19.13 -13.22
C SER A 485 4.61 19.36 -12.75
N PHE A 486 4.76 20.33 -11.84
CA PHE A 486 6.03 20.68 -11.22
C PHE A 486 6.14 20.04 -9.84
N GLY A 487 7.35 19.60 -9.46
CA GLY A 487 7.60 19.07 -8.12
C GLY A 487 9.08 18.80 -7.87
N CYS A 488 9.53 19.10 -6.67
CA CYS A 488 10.90 18.87 -6.21
C CYS A 488 10.93 17.99 -4.98
N THR A 489 11.85 17.02 -4.98
CA THR A 489 12.14 16.17 -3.83
C THR A 489 13.58 16.35 -3.40
N PHE A 490 13.81 16.66 -2.13
CA PHE A 490 15.15 16.79 -1.55
C PHE A 490 15.49 15.58 -0.69
N LEU A 491 16.57 14.88 -1.03
CA LEU A 491 17.09 13.73 -0.28
C LEU A 491 18.19 14.22 0.66
N LEU A 492 17.95 14.17 1.97
CA LEU A 492 18.83 14.78 2.97
C LEU A 492 19.77 13.79 3.66
N ASP A 493 19.48 12.48 3.60
CA ASP A 493 20.31 11.45 4.25
C ASP A 493 21.51 11.04 3.39
N GLY A 494 22.71 11.24 3.88
CA GLY A 494 23.95 10.79 3.25
C GLY A 494 24.01 9.29 2.94
N LYS A 495 23.15 8.48 3.56
CA LYS A 495 23.03 7.04 3.25
C LYS A 495 22.58 6.77 1.81
N PHE A 496 21.85 7.68 1.19
CA PHE A 496 21.38 7.53 -0.19
C PHE A 496 22.54 7.30 -1.18
N SER A 497 23.62 8.06 -1.10
CA SER A 497 24.78 7.93 -2.00
C SER A 497 25.38 6.51 -1.96
N GLU A 498 25.55 5.95 -0.76
CA GLU A 498 26.08 4.58 -0.61
C GLU A 498 25.17 3.54 -1.25
N VAL A 499 23.85 3.68 -1.01
CA VAL A 499 22.84 2.79 -1.58
C VAL A 499 22.80 2.93 -3.10
N TYR A 500 22.78 4.16 -3.60
CA TYR A 500 22.72 4.41 -5.03
C TYR A 500 23.95 3.87 -5.78
N LYS A 501 25.15 4.07 -5.24
CA LYS A 501 26.41 3.52 -5.82
C LYS A 501 26.38 1.99 -5.90
N GLN A 502 25.87 1.31 -4.87
CA GLN A 502 25.86 -0.14 -4.80
C GLN A 502 24.68 -0.78 -5.55
N TYR A 503 23.53 -0.13 -5.59
CA TYR A 503 22.27 -0.70 -6.07
C TYR A 503 21.59 0.15 -7.14
N SER A 504 22.35 0.92 -7.93
CA SER A 504 21.79 1.80 -8.98
C SER A 504 20.89 1.05 -9.99
N TYR A 505 21.17 -0.24 -10.22
CA TYR A 505 20.37 -1.09 -11.11
C TYR A 505 18.94 -1.35 -10.60
N LYS A 506 18.69 -1.18 -9.29
CA LYS A 506 17.36 -1.31 -8.68
C LYS A 506 16.50 -0.04 -8.80
N PHE A 507 17.08 1.07 -9.25
CA PHE A 507 16.30 2.29 -9.46
C PHE A 507 15.76 2.35 -10.90
N PRO A 508 14.47 2.67 -11.11
CA PRO A 508 13.88 2.74 -12.43
C PRO A 508 14.49 3.88 -13.26
N SER A 509 14.41 3.75 -14.57
CA SER A 509 14.95 4.74 -15.52
C SER A 509 14.41 6.15 -15.26
N TRP A 510 13.10 6.27 -14.98
CA TRP A 510 12.48 7.55 -14.70
C TRP A 510 13.03 8.23 -13.42
N PHE A 511 13.39 7.46 -12.38
CA PHE A 511 14.00 8.00 -11.17
C PHE A 511 15.40 8.54 -11.48
N LYS A 512 16.18 7.76 -12.22
CA LYS A 512 17.54 8.17 -12.65
C LYS A 512 17.51 9.42 -13.52
N ALA A 513 16.54 9.52 -14.42
CA ALA A 513 16.38 10.68 -15.30
C ALA A 513 15.98 11.98 -14.55
N ARG A 514 15.40 11.86 -13.35
CA ARG A 514 15.03 13.01 -12.50
C ARG A 514 16.07 13.34 -11.44
N LEU A 515 17.01 12.45 -11.22
CA LEU A 515 18.07 12.64 -10.26
C LEU A 515 19.11 13.61 -10.84
N HIS A 516 19.31 14.73 -10.18
CA HIS A 516 20.28 15.72 -10.60
C HIS A 516 21.68 15.33 -10.12
N PRO A 517 22.64 15.10 -11.03
CA PRO A 517 23.97 14.56 -10.73
C PRO A 517 24.88 15.57 -10.00
N ASP A 518 24.61 16.86 -10.13
CA ASP A 518 25.47 17.94 -9.56
C ASP A 518 25.46 17.96 -8.03
N THR A 519 24.73 17.06 -7.41
CA THR A 519 24.60 16.91 -5.95
C THR A 519 25.28 15.68 -5.38
N PHE A 520 26.07 14.95 -6.18
CA PHE A 520 26.81 13.75 -5.72
C PHE A 520 28.26 14.02 -5.39
#